data_1e9d63d14ed033689ae6eefaff79800f
#
_entry.id   1e9d63d14ed033689ae6eefaff79800f
#
_cell.length_a   1.000
_cell.length_b   1.000
_cell.length_c   1.000
_cell.angle_alpha   90.00
_cell.angle_beta   90.00
_cell.angle_gamma   90.00
#
_symmetry.space_group_name_H-M   'P 1'
#
loop_
_entity.id
_entity.type
_entity.pdbx_description
1 polymer ?
#
loop_
_entity_poly.entity_id
_entity_poly.type
_entity_poly.pdbx_seq_one_letter_code
_entity_poly.pdbx_strand_id
1 'polypeptide(L)' 'MEKFTLGIELNNDAFQDGNRNEEIKRLLRTVIKRLDEGREDGKMIDINGNDVGSFEIY' A
#
# COMPACT_ATOMS: atom_id res chain seq x y z
N MET A 1 20.82 -10.01 -5.80
CA MET A 1 20.05 -9.05 -6.62
C MET A 1 18.86 -8.55 -5.81
N GLU A 2 18.72 -7.24 -5.71
CA GLU A 2 17.59 -6.70 -4.97
C GLU A 2 16.33 -6.69 -5.81
N LYS A 3 15.21 -6.85 -5.14
CA LYS A 3 13.89 -6.82 -5.78
C LYS A 3 12.93 -6.02 -4.90
N PHE A 4 12.10 -5.22 -5.52
CA PHE A 4 11.01 -4.52 -4.85
C PHE A 4 9.71 -5.23 -5.18
N THR A 5 8.92 -5.57 -4.16
CA THR A 5 7.60 -6.13 -4.35
C THR A 5 6.58 -5.34 -3.56
N LEU A 6 5.37 -5.28 -4.10
CA LEU A 6 4.25 -4.59 -3.46
C LEU A 6 2.97 -5.33 -3.84
N GLY A 7 2.15 -5.60 -2.85
CA GLY A 7 0.85 -6.23 -3.08
C GLY A 7 -0.22 -5.56 -2.27
N ILE A 8 -1.41 -5.39 -2.85
CA ILE A 8 -2.57 -4.80 -2.18
C ILE A 8 -3.78 -5.68 -2.49
N GLU A 9 -4.50 -6.10 -1.45
CA GLU A 9 -5.77 -6.78 -1.62
C GLU A 9 -6.88 -5.76 -1.77
N LEU A 10 -7.77 -5.95 -2.74
CA LEU A 10 -8.75 -4.96 -3.14
C LEU A 10 -10.18 -5.34 -2.77
N ASN A 11 -10.35 -6.26 -1.84
CA ASN A 11 -11.68 -6.80 -1.50
C ASN A 11 -12.42 -5.99 -0.43
N ASN A 12 -11.73 -5.11 0.28
CA ASN A 12 -12.34 -4.35 1.38
C ASN A 12 -13.18 -3.18 0.86
N ASP A 13 -14.06 -2.69 1.71
CA ASP A 13 -14.98 -1.60 1.37
C ASP A 13 -14.27 -0.35 0.88
N ALA A 14 -13.05 -0.09 1.36
CA ALA A 14 -12.28 1.07 0.93
C ALA A 14 -12.02 1.10 -0.58
N PHE A 15 -12.11 -0.05 -1.25
CA PHE A 15 -11.85 -0.18 -2.68
C PHE A 15 -13.13 -0.34 -3.51
N GLN A 16 -14.29 -0.22 -2.89
CA GLN A 16 -15.58 -0.43 -3.55
C GLN A 16 -16.19 0.89 -4.00
N ASP A 17 -17.31 0.82 -4.71
CA ASP A 17 -18.12 1.98 -5.10
C ASP A 17 -17.32 3.04 -5.89
N GLY A 18 -16.45 2.59 -6.78
CA GLY A 18 -15.68 3.50 -7.62
C GLY A 18 -14.48 4.13 -6.95
N ASN A 19 -14.18 3.75 -5.71
CA ASN A 19 -13.06 4.33 -4.95
C ASN A 19 -11.74 3.58 -5.11
N ARG A 20 -11.74 2.46 -5.85
CA ARG A 20 -10.57 1.58 -5.92
C ARG A 20 -9.28 2.31 -6.30
N ASN A 21 -9.30 3.02 -7.42
CA ASN A 21 -8.08 3.66 -7.91
C ASN A 21 -7.62 4.79 -7.01
N GLU A 22 -8.55 5.53 -6.41
CA GLU A 22 -8.19 6.60 -5.49
C GLU A 22 -7.54 6.04 -4.22
N GLU A 23 -8.07 4.95 -3.70
CA GLU A 23 -7.49 4.32 -2.51
C GLU A 23 -6.12 3.73 -2.81
N ILE A 24 -5.94 3.10 -3.98
CA ILE A 24 -4.63 2.60 -4.39
C ILE A 24 -3.62 3.74 -4.45
N LYS A 25 -4.00 4.87 -5.05
CA LYS A 25 -3.11 6.03 -5.13
C LYS A 25 -2.73 6.54 -3.75
N ARG A 26 -3.69 6.60 -2.84
CA ARG A 26 -3.43 7.04 -1.48
C ARG A 26 -2.40 6.13 -0.80
N LEU A 27 -2.57 4.81 -0.96
CA LEU A 27 -1.64 3.83 -0.39
C LEU A 27 -0.25 3.96 -1.02
N LEU A 28 -0.18 4.18 -2.33
CA LEU A 28 1.10 4.35 -3.00
C LEU A 28 1.83 5.60 -2.51
N ARG A 29 1.10 6.69 -2.23
CA ARG A 29 1.72 7.89 -1.65
C ARG A 29 2.33 7.58 -0.28
N THR A 30 1.67 6.75 0.51
CA THR A 30 2.21 6.32 1.80
C THR A 30 3.49 5.52 1.61
N VAL A 31 3.53 4.62 0.62
CA VAL A 31 4.73 3.85 0.31
C VAL A 31 5.88 4.79 -0.08
N ILE A 32 5.61 5.77 -0.94
CA ILE A 32 6.62 6.75 -1.34
C ILE A 32 7.19 7.45 -0.10
N LYS A 33 6.33 7.87 0.81
CA LYS A 33 6.77 8.52 2.04
C LYS A 33 7.66 7.60 2.88
N ARG A 34 7.32 6.33 2.99
CA ARG A 34 8.13 5.37 3.74
C ARG A 34 9.50 5.19 3.10
N LEU A 35 9.54 5.10 1.78
CA LEU A 35 10.82 4.99 1.08
C LEU A 35 11.68 6.23 1.29
N ASP A 36 11.07 7.42 1.31
CA ASP A 36 11.78 8.67 1.62
C ASP A 36 12.39 8.65 3.02
N GLU A 37 11.77 7.93 3.94
CA GLU A 37 12.26 7.78 5.32
C GLU A 37 13.32 6.68 5.44
N GLY A 38 13.71 6.06 4.33
CA GLY A 38 14.69 4.99 4.33
C GLY A 38 14.15 3.62 4.69
N ARG A 39 12.82 3.44 4.71
CA ARG A 39 12.22 2.14 5.01
C ARG A 39 12.36 1.20 3.82
N GLU A 40 12.59 -0.06 4.10
CA GLU A 40 12.71 -1.10 3.07
C GLU A 40 11.55 -2.08 3.10
N ASP A 41 10.63 -1.89 4.02
CA ASP A 41 9.42 -2.69 4.12
C ASP A 41 8.35 -1.90 4.85
N GLY A 42 7.12 -2.36 4.75
CA GLY A 42 6.04 -1.77 5.51
C GLY A 42 4.70 -2.37 5.14
N LYS A 43 3.75 -2.18 6.03
CA LYS A 43 2.38 -2.59 5.80
C LYS A 43 1.58 -1.46 5.20
N MET A 44 0.54 -1.82 4.45
CA MET A 44 -0.39 -0.83 3.91
C MET A 44 -1.73 -1.00 4.60
N ILE A 45 -2.20 0.10 5.19
CA ILE A 45 -3.44 0.12 5.97
C ILE A 45 -4.46 0.94 5.19
N ASP A 46 -5.63 0.37 4.92
CA ASP A 46 -6.66 1.11 4.18
C ASP A 46 -7.27 2.21 5.06
N ILE A 47 -8.14 3.02 4.44
CA ILE A 47 -8.73 4.17 5.14
C ILE A 47 -9.60 3.75 6.32
N ASN A 48 -10.03 2.49 6.37
CA ASN A 48 -10.84 1.95 7.47
C ASN A 48 -10.00 1.26 8.53
N GLY A 49 -8.67 1.29 8.42
CA GLY A 49 -7.78 0.70 9.41
C GLY A 49 -7.46 -0.77 9.21
N ASN A 50 -7.77 -1.33 8.05
CA ASN A 50 -7.49 -2.74 7.77
C ASN A 50 -6.15 -2.92 7.08
N ASP A 51 -5.41 -3.96 7.46
CA ASP A 51 -4.17 -4.35 6.79
C ASP A 51 -4.52 -4.99 5.45
N VAL A 52 -4.18 -4.32 4.35
CA VAL A 52 -4.54 -4.77 3.00
C VAL A 52 -3.33 -5.13 2.15
N GLY A 53 -2.12 -4.98 2.66
CA GLY A 53 -0.96 -5.35 1.88
C GLY A 53 0.35 -4.93 2.51
N SER A 54 1.39 -5.08 1.72
CA SER A 54 2.74 -4.73 2.17
C SER A 54 3.65 -4.48 0.99
N PHE A 55 4.77 -3.85 1.27
CA PHE A 55 5.87 -3.73 0.30
C PHE A 55 7.16 -4.14 0.97
N GLU A 56 8.11 -4.60 0.16
CA GLU A 56 9.44 -4.92 0.69
C GLU A 56 10.50 -4.91 -0.40
N ILE A 57 11.73 -4.64 0.02
CA ILE A 57 12.92 -4.75 -0.80
C ILE A 57 13.76 -5.89 -0.24
N TYR A 58 14.18 -6.82 -1.10
CA TYR A 58 14.98 -7.95 -0.65
C TYR A 58 15.89 -8.50 -1.75
#